data_e39d0aad9573dc1d04c473150c98a2cf
#
_entry.id   e39d0aad9573dc1d04c473150c98a2cf
#
_cell.length_a   1.000
_cell.length_b   1.000
_cell.length_c   1.000
_cell.angle_alpha   90.00
_cell.angle_beta   90.00
_cell.angle_gamma   90.00
#
_symmetry.space_group_name_H-M   'P 1'
#
loop_
_entity.id
_entity.type
_entity.pdbx_description
1 polymer ?
#
loop_
_entity_poly.entity_id
_entity_poly.type
_entity_poly.pdbx_seq_one_letter_code
_entity_poly.pdbx_strand_id
1 'polypeptide(L)'
;MNQNPTSTNEAQIRELVESWATAVRNKDMEAILAHHAPDMLMFDVPPPLQLKGIEAYRASWSKFFPWLERGGTFELSDISVTTGSDVAFCHALIHCGNPRSSGRKDDLTVRLTIGFKQVNGEWTIVHEHHSEPAE
;
A
#
# COMPACT_ATOMS: atom_id res chain seq x y z
N MET A 1 -22.81 22.50 -7.51
CA MET A 1 -22.36 21.50 -6.54
C MET A 1 -20.98 21.82 -6.03
N ASN A 2 -20.87 22.01 -4.75
CA ASN A 2 -19.64 22.58 -4.22
C ASN A 2 -18.94 21.60 -3.31
N GLN A 3 -18.11 20.75 -3.91
CA GLN A 3 -17.18 19.99 -3.14
C GLN A 3 -15.91 20.82 -2.98
N ASN A 4 -15.40 20.92 -1.78
CA ASN A 4 -14.14 21.60 -1.62
C ASN A 4 -13.00 20.70 -2.11
N PRO A 5 -11.86 21.29 -2.53
CA PRO A 5 -10.77 20.50 -3.07
C PRO A 5 -10.25 19.40 -2.14
N THR A 6 -10.28 19.64 -0.83
CA THR A 6 -9.81 18.64 0.15
C THR A 6 -10.67 17.37 0.11
N SER A 7 -12.01 17.52 0.05
CA SER A 7 -12.91 16.38 -0.05
C SER A 7 -12.66 15.59 -1.32
N THR A 8 -12.47 16.28 -2.44
CA THR A 8 -12.21 15.63 -3.72
C THR A 8 -10.88 14.88 -3.68
N ASN A 9 -9.85 15.52 -3.13
CA ASN A 9 -8.53 14.87 -3.01
C ASN A 9 -8.59 13.66 -2.11
N GLU A 10 -9.30 13.76 -1.00
CA GLU A 10 -9.43 12.64 -0.09
C GLU A 10 -10.09 11.45 -0.78
N ALA A 11 -11.15 11.67 -1.55
CA ALA A 11 -11.84 10.60 -2.26
C ALA A 11 -10.93 9.97 -3.29
N GLN A 12 -10.15 10.77 -4.02
CA GLN A 12 -9.24 10.25 -5.01
C GLN A 12 -8.16 9.38 -4.40
N ILE A 13 -7.59 9.82 -3.29
CA ILE A 13 -6.54 9.06 -2.63
C ILE A 13 -7.08 7.76 -2.05
N ARG A 14 -8.26 7.81 -1.42
CA ARG A 14 -8.87 6.60 -0.90
C ARG A 14 -9.11 5.59 -2.01
N GLU A 15 -9.57 6.06 -3.16
CA GLU A 15 -9.79 5.18 -4.30
C GLU A 15 -8.48 4.56 -4.79
N LEU A 16 -7.40 5.35 -4.84
CA LEU A 16 -6.10 4.82 -5.22
C LEU A 16 -5.63 3.72 -4.27
N VAL A 17 -5.82 3.93 -2.98
CA VAL A 17 -5.38 2.96 -1.97
C VAL A 17 -6.19 1.68 -2.09
N GLU A 18 -7.50 1.79 -2.28
CA GLU A 18 -8.35 0.62 -2.41
C GLU A 18 -8.07 -0.14 -3.70
N SER A 19 -7.80 0.57 -4.79
CA SER A 19 -7.43 -0.05 -6.06
C SER A 19 -6.10 -0.78 -5.95
N TRP A 20 -5.15 -0.17 -5.23
CA TRP A 20 -3.86 -0.80 -4.98
C TRP A 20 -4.04 -2.12 -4.23
N ALA A 21 -4.86 -2.14 -3.18
CA ALA A 21 -5.08 -3.37 -2.42
C ALA A 21 -5.73 -4.44 -3.28
N THR A 22 -6.67 -4.05 -4.13
CA THR A 22 -7.31 -4.99 -5.06
C THR A 22 -6.27 -5.55 -6.04
N ALA A 23 -5.38 -4.70 -6.53
CA ALA A 23 -4.32 -5.14 -7.45
C ALA A 23 -3.40 -6.16 -6.77
N VAL A 24 -3.08 -5.94 -5.49
CA VAL A 24 -2.26 -6.89 -4.75
C VAL A 24 -2.97 -8.24 -4.65
N ARG A 25 -4.25 -8.23 -4.28
CA ARG A 25 -5.02 -9.46 -4.16
C ARG A 25 -5.08 -10.23 -5.48
N ASN A 26 -5.11 -9.50 -6.60
CA ASN A 26 -5.17 -10.11 -7.92
C ASN A 26 -3.80 -10.43 -8.50
N LYS A 27 -2.73 -10.11 -7.79
CA LYS A 27 -1.36 -10.30 -8.25
C LYS A 27 -1.12 -9.61 -9.59
N ASP A 28 -1.73 -8.42 -9.74
CA ASP A 28 -1.66 -7.62 -10.97
C ASP A 28 -0.54 -6.61 -10.83
N MET A 29 0.66 -7.00 -11.23
CA MET A 29 1.85 -6.18 -10.98
C MET A 29 1.73 -4.81 -11.62
N GLU A 30 1.23 -4.72 -12.85
CA GLU A 30 1.11 -3.41 -13.50
C GLU A 30 0.20 -2.47 -12.71
N ALA A 31 -0.90 -2.99 -12.20
CA ALA A 31 -1.82 -2.18 -11.41
C ALA A 31 -1.24 -1.83 -10.04
N ILE A 32 -0.45 -2.73 -9.44
CA ILE A 32 0.23 -2.43 -8.18
C ILE A 32 1.19 -1.25 -8.36
N LEU A 33 1.91 -1.24 -9.46
CA LEU A 33 2.93 -0.22 -9.70
C LEU A 33 2.36 1.09 -10.22
N ALA A 34 1.12 1.07 -10.68
CA ALA A 34 0.48 2.27 -11.19
C ALA A 34 0.47 3.36 -10.13
N HIS A 35 0.62 4.60 -10.55
CA HIS A 35 0.58 5.78 -9.68
C HIS A 35 1.73 5.85 -8.67
N HIS A 36 2.78 5.05 -8.86
CA HIS A 36 3.99 5.13 -8.04
C HIS A 36 5.07 5.89 -8.78
N ALA A 37 5.81 6.74 -8.05
CA ALA A 37 6.94 7.44 -8.62
C ALA A 37 8.06 6.45 -8.92
N PRO A 38 8.82 6.66 -10.01
CA PRO A 38 9.93 5.75 -10.32
C PRO A 38 10.99 5.67 -9.23
N ASP A 39 11.17 6.76 -8.46
CA ASP A 39 12.16 6.83 -7.40
C ASP A 39 11.55 6.69 -6.00
N MET A 40 10.38 6.05 -5.91
CA MET A 40 9.70 5.91 -4.63
C MET A 40 10.58 5.15 -3.63
N LEU A 41 10.29 5.35 -2.35
CA LEU A 41 11.03 4.74 -1.25
C LEU A 41 10.09 3.92 -0.39
N MET A 42 10.48 2.71 -0.08
CA MET A 42 9.67 1.84 0.77
C MET A 42 10.48 1.32 1.94
N PHE A 43 9.85 1.31 3.13
CA PHE A 43 10.34 0.60 4.31
C PHE A 43 9.41 -0.58 4.52
N ASP A 44 9.95 -1.78 4.42
CA ASP A 44 9.14 -2.99 4.49
C ASP A 44 9.44 -3.75 5.77
N VAL A 45 8.58 -4.70 6.10
CA VAL A 45 8.76 -5.54 7.30
C VAL A 45 10.04 -6.36 7.19
N PRO A 46 10.27 -7.12 6.10
CA PRO A 46 11.51 -7.89 6.02
C PRO A 46 12.68 -7.02 5.57
N PRO A 47 13.90 -7.46 5.84
CA PRO A 47 15.08 -6.75 5.33
C PRO A 47 15.06 -6.72 3.80
N PRO A 48 15.76 -5.77 3.16
CA PRO A 48 16.76 -4.87 3.73
C PRO A 48 16.16 -3.65 4.42
N LEU A 49 17.02 -2.77 4.91
CA LEU A 49 16.60 -1.58 5.64
C LEU A 49 15.62 -0.72 4.85
N GLN A 50 15.83 -0.61 3.56
CA GLN A 50 14.94 0.16 2.69
C GLN A 50 15.02 -0.35 1.26
N LEU A 51 13.95 -0.10 0.50
CA LEU A 51 13.86 -0.42 -0.91
C LEU A 51 13.76 0.90 -1.66
N LYS A 52 14.71 1.16 -2.53
CA LYS A 52 14.76 2.42 -3.29
C LYS A 52 14.40 2.15 -4.74
N GLY A 53 13.37 2.85 -5.21
CA GLY A 53 12.98 2.80 -6.60
C GLY A 53 11.95 1.73 -6.91
N ILE A 54 11.31 1.92 -8.06
CA ILE A 54 10.17 1.09 -8.46
C ILE A 54 10.57 -0.36 -8.72
N GLU A 55 11.80 -0.62 -9.16
CA GLU A 55 12.20 -1.99 -9.44
C GLU A 55 12.41 -2.80 -8.17
N ALA A 56 12.96 -2.18 -7.12
CA ALA A 56 13.06 -2.86 -5.82
C ALA A 56 11.67 -3.13 -5.24
N TYR A 57 10.77 -2.17 -5.43
CA TYR A 57 9.39 -2.30 -4.98
C TYR A 57 8.69 -3.45 -5.71
N ARG A 58 8.87 -3.52 -7.03
CA ARG A 58 8.33 -4.62 -7.84
C ARG A 58 8.82 -5.97 -7.32
N ALA A 59 10.11 -6.07 -7.04
CA ALA A 59 10.70 -7.33 -6.58
C ALA A 59 10.11 -7.77 -5.25
N SER A 60 9.79 -6.82 -4.36
CA SER A 60 9.22 -7.16 -3.06
C SER A 60 7.85 -7.83 -3.22
N TRP A 61 7.03 -7.35 -4.15
CA TRP A 61 5.72 -7.96 -4.40
C TRP A 61 5.85 -9.32 -5.06
N SER A 62 6.81 -9.49 -5.97
CA SER A 62 7.03 -10.80 -6.58
C SER A 62 7.31 -11.86 -5.52
N LYS A 63 8.03 -11.51 -4.47
CA LYS A 63 8.33 -12.45 -3.38
C LYS A 63 7.10 -12.76 -2.53
N PHE A 64 6.12 -11.85 -2.49
CA PHE A 64 4.92 -12.02 -1.70
C PHE A 64 3.87 -12.87 -2.41
N PHE A 65 3.85 -12.87 -3.74
CA PHE A 65 2.81 -13.53 -4.51
C PHE A 65 2.67 -15.02 -4.19
N PRO A 66 3.76 -15.80 -4.00
CA PRO A 66 3.57 -17.22 -3.68
C PRO A 66 2.74 -17.45 -2.42
N TRP A 67 2.87 -16.56 -1.43
CA TRP A 67 2.06 -16.69 -0.22
C TRP A 67 0.57 -16.48 -0.53
N LEU A 68 0.26 -15.50 -1.39
CA LEU A 68 -1.13 -15.29 -1.81
C LEU A 68 -1.66 -16.52 -2.58
N GLU A 69 -0.82 -17.12 -3.40
CA GLU A 69 -1.21 -18.29 -4.18
C GLU A 69 -1.50 -19.49 -3.31
N ARG A 70 -0.93 -19.55 -2.12
CA ARG A 70 -1.19 -20.63 -1.17
C ARG A 70 -2.40 -20.35 -0.30
N GLY A 71 -3.20 -19.35 -0.63
CA GLY A 71 -4.43 -19.06 0.08
C GLY A 71 -4.35 -17.88 1.04
N GLY A 72 -3.25 -17.13 1.02
CA GLY A 72 -3.11 -15.96 1.88
C GLY A 72 -4.10 -14.87 1.51
N THR A 73 -4.44 -14.04 2.48
CA THR A 73 -5.36 -12.92 2.29
C THR A 73 -4.64 -11.60 2.48
N PHE A 74 -5.22 -10.54 1.92
CA PHE A 74 -4.66 -9.20 2.01
C PHE A 74 -5.83 -8.22 2.06
N GLU A 75 -6.15 -7.74 3.27
CA GLU A 75 -7.30 -6.87 3.46
C GLU A 75 -6.90 -5.62 4.22
N LEU A 76 -7.44 -4.48 3.82
CA LEU A 76 -7.19 -3.21 4.51
C LEU A 76 -8.33 -2.89 5.45
N SER A 77 -7.99 -2.21 6.54
CA SER A 77 -8.99 -1.63 7.43
C SER A 77 -8.45 -0.33 7.99
N ASP A 78 -9.35 0.45 8.59
CA ASP A 78 -9.00 1.68 9.31
C ASP A 78 -8.24 2.67 8.42
N ILE A 79 -8.70 2.81 7.18
CA ILE A 79 -8.08 3.73 6.22
C ILE A 79 -8.42 5.17 6.62
N SER A 80 -7.41 5.97 6.82
CA SER A 80 -7.54 7.39 7.15
C SER A 80 -6.66 8.21 6.22
N VAL A 81 -7.23 9.21 5.59
CA VAL A 81 -6.56 10.04 4.59
C VAL A 81 -6.48 11.47 5.10
N THR A 82 -5.30 12.07 4.98
CA THR A 82 -5.07 13.48 5.30
C THR A 82 -4.48 14.14 4.07
N THR A 83 -5.15 15.16 3.54
CA THR A 83 -4.71 15.78 2.29
C THR A 83 -4.49 17.27 2.46
N GLY A 84 -3.48 17.76 1.74
CA GLY A 84 -3.33 19.17 1.43
C GLY A 84 -3.59 19.35 -0.06
N SER A 85 -3.11 20.46 -0.61
CA SER A 85 -3.33 20.75 -2.03
C SER A 85 -2.39 19.95 -2.92
N ASP A 86 -1.19 19.63 -2.46
CA ASP A 86 -0.19 19.00 -3.31
C ASP A 86 0.56 17.86 -2.61
N VAL A 87 0.34 17.64 -1.32
CA VAL A 87 0.88 16.49 -0.61
C VAL A 87 -0.21 15.88 0.26
N ALA A 88 -0.07 14.60 0.53
CA ALA A 88 -1.05 13.90 1.35
C ALA A 88 -0.38 12.68 1.98
N PHE A 89 -1.02 12.14 2.99
CA PHE A 89 -0.66 10.82 3.48
C PHE A 89 -1.92 10.06 3.88
N CYS A 90 -1.80 8.75 3.91
CA CYS A 90 -2.83 7.93 4.52
C CYS A 90 -2.17 6.90 5.42
N HIS A 91 -2.93 6.42 6.39
CA HIS A 91 -2.50 5.25 7.14
C HIS A 91 -3.65 4.27 7.22
N ALA A 92 -3.29 3.00 7.41
CA ALA A 92 -4.26 1.92 7.44
C ALA A 92 -3.62 0.71 8.13
N LEU A 93 -4.41 -0.32 8.32
CA LEU A 93 -3.90 -1.61 8.76
C LEU A 93 -4.09 -2.60 7.63
N ILE A 94 -3.10 -3.48 7.46
CA ILE A 94 -3.16 -4.57 6.49
C ILE A 94 -3.31 -5.85 7.29
N HIS A 95 -4.36 -6.62 7.00
CA HIS A 95 -4.59 -7.91 7.64
C HIS A 95 -4.23 -9.00 6.66
N CYS A 96 -3.19 -9.77 6.99
CA CYS A 96 -2.73 -10.90 6.21
C CYS A 96 -2.99 -12.15 7.02
N GLY A 97 -3.69 -13.10 6.44
CA GLY A 97 -3.96 -14.35 7.11
C GLY A 97 -4.04 -15.47 6.11
N ASN A 98 -3.99 -16.69 6.60
CA ASN A 98 -4.14 -17.83 5.73
C ASN A 98 -5.15 -18.78 6.36
N PRO A 99 -6.42 -18.75 5.88
CA PRO A 99 -7.46 -19.58 6.48
C PRO A 99 -7.21 -21.08 6.34
N ARG A 100 -6.29 -21.47 5.45
CA ARG A 100 -5.93 -22.88 5.31
C ARG A 100 -4.88 -23.33 6.31
N SER A 101 -4.28 -22.37 7.01
CA SER A 101 -3.28 -22.69 8.00
C SER A 101 -3.96 -23.13 9.30
N SER A 102 -3.38 -24.10 9.97
CA SER A 102 -3.94 -24.64 11.21
C SER A 102 -3.56 -23.83 12.44
N GLY A 103 -2.76 -22.78 12.27
CA GLY A 103 -2.31 -21.96 13.40
C GLY A 103 -2.33 -20.51 13.08
N ARG A 104 -1.98 -19.70 14.07
CA ARG A 104 -1.94 -18.24 13.91
C ARG A 104 -0.63 -17.71 13.39
N LYS A 105 0.31 -18.61 13.09
CA LYS A 105 1.64 -18.18 12.65
C LYS A 105 1.62 -17.36 11.38
N ASP A 106 0.61 -17.60 10.54
CA ASP A 106 0.52 -16.90 9.27
C ASP A 106 -0.36 -15.65 9.34
N ASP A 107 -0.93 -15.37 10.52
CA ASP A 107 -1.74 -14.16 10.68
C ASP A 107 -0.82 -13.00 11.06
N LEU A 108 -0.93 -11.92 10.32
CA LEU A 108 -0.07 -10.77 10.50
C LEU A 108 -0.88 -9.51 10.27
N THR A 109 -0.80 -8.58 11.20
CA THR A 109 -1.38 -7.26 11.00
C THR A 109 -0.23 -6.27 10.89
N VAL A 110 -0.22 -5.56 9.77
CA VAL A 110 0.87 -4.65 9.40
C VAL A 110 0.35 -3.24 9.40
N ARG A 111 1.14 -2.32 9.93
CA ARG A 111 0.81 -0.89 9.86
C ARG A 111 1.29 -0.36 8.53
N LEU A 112 0.42 0.39 7.87
CA LEU A 112 0.69 0.95 6.55
C LEU A 112 0.62 2.47 6.61
N THR A 113 1.61 3.15 6.07
CA THR A 113 1.56 4.58 5.81
C THR A 113 2.00 4.80 4.38
N ILE A 114 1.26 5.63 3.65
CA ILE A 114 1.58 5.95 2.26
C ILE A 114 1.67 7.46 2.14
N GLY A 115 2.75 7.95 1.52
CA GLY A 115 2.92 9.37 1.23
C GLY A 115 2.68 9.65 -0.24
N PHE A 116 2.00 10.74 -0.53
CA PHE A 116 1.59 11.11 -1.88
C PHE A 116 2.04 12.52 -2.21
N LYS A 117 2.28 12.76 -3.50
CA LYS A 117 2.48 14.10 -4.06
C LYS A 117 1.64 14.25 -5.30
N GLN A 118 1.21 15.48 -5.57
CA GLN A 118 0.67 15.82 -6.89
C GLN A 118 1.84 15.98 -7.85
N VAL A 119 1.83 15.22 -8.93
CA VAL A 119 2.86 15.32 -9.98
C VAL A 119 2.12 15.47 -11.29
N ASN A 120 2.29 16.62 -11.94
CA ASN A 120 1.60 16.92 -13.19
C ASN A 120 0.09 16.74 -13.10
N GLY A 121 -0.48 17.14 -11.95
CA GLY A 121 -1.91 17.09 -11.74
C GLY A 121 -2.44 15.75 -11.28
N GLU A 122 -1.58 14.79 -11.01
CA GLU A 122 -1.99 13.45 -10.59
C GLU A 122 -1.38 13.09 -9.25
N TRP A 123 -2.18 12.47 -8.39
CA TRP A 123 -1.67 11.96 -7.13
C TRP A 123 -0.75 10.77 -7.40
N THR A 124 0.44 10.84 -6.83
CA THR A 124 1.50 9.86 -7.08
C THR A 124 2.05 9.40 -5.75
N ILE A 125 2.21 8.09 -5.59
CA ILE A 125 2.77 7.52 -4.37
C ILE A 125 4.28 7.65 -4.43
N VAL A 126 4.85 8.31 -3.41
CA VAL A 126 6.30 8.51 -3.33
C VAL A 126 6.93 7.73 -2.19
N HIS A 127 6.12 7.22 -1.27
CA HIS A 127 6.65 6.52 -0.10
C HIS A 127 5.61 5.55 0.45
N GLU A 128 6.05 4.37 0.86
CA GLU A 128 5.24 3.42 1.63
C GLU A 128 6.05 2.93 2.80
N HIS A 129 5.38 2.73 3.91
CA HIS A 129 6.00 2.18 5.13
C HIS A 129 5.10 1.09 5.67
N HIS A 130 5.61 -0.12 5.70
CA HIS A 130 4.93 -1.30 6.23
C HIS A 130 5.71 -1.77 7.45
N SER A 131 5.05 -1.91 8.58
CA SER A 131 5.76 -2.33 9.79
C SER A 131 4.83 -3.12 10.70
N GLU A 132 5.43 -3.88 11.59
CA GLU A 132 4.68 -4.55 12.64
C GLU A 132 5.35 -4.23 13.98
N PRO A 133 4.57 -4.29 15.08
CA PRO A 133 5.18 -4.04 16.39
C PRO A 133 6.23 -5.09 16.70
N ALA A 134 7.29 -4.66 17.34
CA ALA A 134 8.26 -5.61 17.91
C ALA A 134 7.61 -6.26 19.13
N GLU A 135 7.95 -7.49 19.37
CA GLU A 135 7.39 -8.21 20.51
C GLU A 135 7.99 -7.81 21.80
#